data_4203b5437846e4c6b4714a017d5d1a74
#
_entry.id   4203b5437846e4c6b4714a017d5d1a74
#
_cell.length_a   1.000
_cell.length_b   1.000
_cell.length_c   1.000
_cell.angle_alpha   90.00
_cell.angle_beta   90.00
_cell.angle_gamma   90.00
#
_symmetry.space_group_name_H-M   'P 1'
#
loop_
_entity.id
_entity.type
_entity.pdbx_description
1 polymer ?
#
loop_
_entity_poly.entity_id
_entity_poly.type
_entity_poly.pdbx_seq_one_letter_code
_entity_poly.pdbx_strand_id
1 'polypeptide(L)'
;ANRAKADLFISIHANSHKKTEPSGTETFVMGLSTSKANMEVARIENADILLEADYKNNSEYQGFDPNAPESYIMFTLYQNAFLEKSLNFAEYIQKEYRSRIKTIDRGVKQGELFVLYKTSMPAVLTEIGFISNAKEEEYMMSEEGQNEYVYCIASAFAQYKAYEENTSVVEIPAPKRQKKPIASQPETTKPKTNNTTEKTTQEKEKNIYKVYRADIQNKKDAFQFYLKMMIQQNKSHINEYKSN
;
A
#
# COMPACT_ATOMS: atom_id res chain seq x y z
N ALA A 1 3.64 -1.29 -15.12
CA ALA A 1 5.06 -1.54 -14.86
C ALA A 1 5.72 -2.21 -16.07
N ASN A 2 5.24 -3.35 -16.58
CA ASN A 2 5.85 -4.11 -17.69
C ASN A 2 6.08 -3.25 -18.94
N ARG A 3 5.07 -2.51 -19.42
CA ARG A 3 5.19 -1.59 -20.57
C ARG A 3 6.20 -0.47 -20.35
N ALA A 4 6.40 -0.06 -19.12
CA ALA A 4 7.38 0.97 -18.75
C ALA A 4 8.80 0.40 -18.60
N LYS A 5 8.99 -0.94 -18.69
CA LYS A 5 10.25 -1.65 -18.41
C LYS A 5 10.83 -1.20 -17.07
N ALA A 6 9.99 -1.17 -16.04
CA ALA A 6 10.42 -0.78 -14.70
C ALA A 6 11.31 -1.86 -14.09
N ASP A 7 12.28 -1.45 -13.28
CA ASP A 7 13.22 -2.33 -12.60
C ASP A 7 12.69 -2.85 -11.27
N LEU A 8 11.66 -2.21 -10.73
CA LEU A 8 11.00 -2.56 -9.47
C LEU A 8 9.55 -2.09 -9.49
N PHE A 9 8.66 -2.89 -8.92
CA PHE A 9 7.25 -2.52 -8.69
C PHE A 9 6.94 -2.50 -7.20
N ILE A 10 6.34 -1.41 -6.74
CA ILE A 10 5.91 -1.24 -5.35
C ILE A 10 4.44 -0.84 -5.35
N SER A 11 3.60 -1.70 -4.77
CA SER A 11 2.21 -1.38 -4.45
C SER A 11 2.12 -1.01 -2.97
N ILE A 12 1.47 0.11 -2.65
CA ILE A 12 1.37 0.62 -1.28
C ILE A 12 -0.11 0.65 -0.90
N HIS A 13 -0.44 -0.09 0.13
CA HIS A 13 -1.80 -0.29 0.61
C HIS A 13 -1.93 0.04 2.10
N ALA A 14 -3.17 0.26 2.54
CA ALA A 14 -3.55 0.30 3.95
C ALA A 14 -4.56 -0.82 4.18
N ASN A 15 -4.16 -1.82 4.94
CA ASN A 15 -4.95 -3.00 5.25
C ASN A 15 -6.27 -2.65 5.96
N SER A 16 -7.23 -3.53 5.89
CA SER A 16 -8.53 -3.38 6.55
C SER A 16 -8.97 -4.69 7.21
N HIS A 17 -9.71 -4.58 8.29
CA HIS A 17 -10.30 -5.72 8.97
C HIS A 17 -11.67 -5.38 9.56
N LYS A 18 -12.60 -6.36 9.64
CA LYS A 18 -13.94 -6.16 10.23
C LYS A 18 -13.90 -5.73 11.70
N LYS A 19 -12.87 -6.19 12.44
CA LYS A 19 -12.61 -5.77 13.82
C LYS A 19 -11.61 -4.60 13.78
N THR A 20 -11.66 -3.74 14.79
CA THR A 20 -10.82 -2.54 14.88
C THR A 20 -9.50 -2.72 15.64
N GLU A 21 -9.31 -3.89 16.27
CA GLU A 21 -8.10 -4.19 17.05
C GLU A 21 -6.87 -4.56 16.23
N PRO A 22 -7.00 -5.24 15.06
CA PRO A 22 -5.83 -5.55 14.23
C PRO A 22 -5.01 -4.30 13.92
N SER A 23 -3.69 -4.46 14.00
CA SER A 23 -2.70 -3.40 13.75
C SER A 23 -1.40 -4.01 13.22
N GLY A 24 -0.55 -3.20 12.64
CA GLY A 24 0.79 -3.59 12.21
C GLY A 24 1.04 -3.41 10.73
N THR A 25 2.33 -3.39 10.38
CA THR A 25 2.80 -3.35 8.98
C THR A 25 3.14 -4.74 8.49
N GLU A 26 2.89 -5.03 7.24
CA GLU A 26 3.28 -6.29 6.58
C GLU A 26 3.62 -6.05 5.11
N THR A 27 4.49 -6.86 4.55
CA THR A 27 4.85 -6.74 3.14
C THR A 27 4.71 -8.08 2.45
N PHE A 28 3.95 -8.09 1.36
CA PHE A 28 3.67 -9.28 0.57
C PHE A 28 4.55 -9.33 -0.67
N VAL A 29 4.96 -10.54 -1.01
CA VAL A 29 5.50 -10.90 -2.33
C VAL A 29 4.60 -11.93 -2.99
N MET A 30 4.72 -12.06 -4.31
CA MET A 30 3.95 -13.07 -5.04
C MET A 30 4.34 -14.48 -4.60
N GLY A 31 3.35 -15.30 -4.25
CA GLY A 31 3.56 -16.68 -3.85
C GLY A 31 2.30 -17.28 -3.24
N LEU A 32 2.35 -18.56 -2.86
CA LEU A 32 1.22 -19.24 -2.26
C LEU A 32 1.01 -18.81 -0.81
N SER A 33 -0.22 -18.48 -0.48
CA SER A 33 -0.61 -18.14 0.89
C SER A 33 -0.44 -19.34 1.81
N THR A 34 0.33 -19.18 2.87
CA THR A 34 0.62 -20.24 3.85
C THR A 34 -0.37 -20.26 5.02
N SER A 35 -1.27 -19.29 5.10
CA SER A 35 -2.25 -19.16 6.18
C SER A 35 -3.59 -18.64 5.67
N LYS A 36 -4.67 -18.97 6.41
CA LYS A 36 -6.01 -18.42 6.12
C LYS A 36 -6.04 -16.90 6.17
N ALA A 37 -5.24 -16.28 7.05
CA ALA A 37 -5.15 -14.82 7.15
C ALA A 37 -4.56 -14.21 5.88
N ASN A 38 -3.49 -14.79 5.33
CA ASN A 38 -2.88 -14.32 4.08
C ASN A 38 -3.83 -14.51 2.89
N MET A 39 -4.56 -15.62 2.84
CA MET A 39 -5.59 -15.86 1.81
C MET A 39 -6.71 -14.82 1.88
N GLU A 40 -7.14 -14.43 3.08
CA GLU A 40 -8.19 -13.43 3.25
C GLU A 40 -7.72 -12.04 2.79
N VAL A 41 -6.47 -11.65 3.12
CA VAL A 41 -5.87 -10.40 2.59
C VAL A 41 -5.83 -10.47 1.06
N ALA A 42 -5.30 -11.54 0.48
CA ALA A 42 -5.25 -11.68 -0.98
C ALA A 42 -6.65 -11.60 -1.62
N ARG A 43 -7.67 -12.18 -0.99
CA ARG A 43 -9.05 -12.11 -1.49
C ARG A 43 -9.61 -10.68 -1.45
N ILE A 44 -9.34 -9.93 -0.38
CA ILE A 44 -9.78 -8.53 -0.24
C ILE A 44 -9.11 -7.67 -1.31
N GLU A 45 -7.78 -7.75 -1.41
CA GLU A 45 -7.01 -6.98 -2.38
C GLU A 45 -7.40 -7.30 -3.84
N ASN A 46 -7.62 -8.58 -4.14
CA ASN A 46 -8.04 -8.99 -5.48
C ASN A 46 -9.50 -8.59 -5.80
N ALA A 47 -10.33 -8.32 -4.79
CA ALA A 47 -11.72 -7.90 -5.01
C ALA A 47 -11.83 -6.52 -5.67
N ASP A 48 -10.81 -5.67 -5.57
CA ASP A 48 -10.77 -4.35 -6.21
C ASP A 48 -10.86 -4.44 -7.75
N ILE A 49 -10.47 -5.57 -8.34
CA ILE A 49 -10.63 -5.85 -9.76
C ILE A 49 -12.11 -5.74 -10.20
N LEU A 50 -13.04 -6.15 -9.31
CA LEU A 50 -14.47 -6.12 -9.61
C LEU A 50 -15.04 -4.69 -9.73
N LEU A 51 -14.31 -3.70 -9.23
CA LEU A 51 -14.71 -2.28 -9.28
C LEU A 51 -14.34 -1.63 -10.61
N GLU A 52 -13.52 -2.27 -11.44
CA GLU A 52 -13.18 -1.75 -12.75
C GLU A 52 -14.35 -1.91 -13.73
N ALA A 53 -14.69 -0.80 -14.41
CA ALA A 53 -15.88 -0.72 -15.26
C ALA A 53 -15.91 -1.76 -16.40
N ASP A 54 -14.76 -2.20 -16.90
CA ASP A 54 -14.59 -3.15 -17.99
C ASP A 54 -13.97 -4.50 -17.56
N TYR A 55 -13.94 -4.78 -16.26
CA TYR A 55 -13.33 -5.97 -15.67
C TYR A 55 -13.65 -7.25 -16.47
N LYS A 56 -14.91 -7.49 -16.81
CA LYS A 56 -15.35 -8.72 -17.51
C LYS A 56 -14.81 -8.87 -18.93
N ASN A 57 -14.51 -7.75 -19.59
CA ASN A 57 -14.04 -7.70 -20.97
C ASN A 57 -12.54 -7.42 -21.07
N ASN A 58 -11.89 -7.16 -19.97
CA ASN A 58 -10.47 -6.85 -19.93
C ASN A 58 -9.64 -8.14 -20.03
N SER A 59 -8.94 -8.29 -21.14
CA SER A 59 -8.10 -9.47 -21.42
C SER A 59 -6.95 -9.65 -20.41
N GLU A 60 -6.57 -8.62 -19.68
CA GLU A 60 -5.54 -8.71 -18.63
C GLU A 60 -5.99 -9.61 -17.47
N TYR A 61 -7.29 -9.64 -17.16
CA TYR A 61 -7.85 -10.47 -16.09
C TYR A 61 -8.12 -11.92 -16.51
N GLN A 62 -8.24 -12.19 -17.80
CA GLN A 62 -8.41 -13.55 -18.36
C GLN A 62 -9.51 -14.39 -17.67
N GLY A 63 -10.60 -13.74 -17.24
CA GLY A 63 -11.69 -14.40 -16.51
C GLY A 63 -11.40 -14.69 -15.03
N PHE A 64 -10.36 -14.11 -14.45
CA PHE A 64 -10.08 -14.22 -13.03
C PHE A 64 -11.27 -13.68 -12.21
N ASP A 65 -11.81 -14.52 -11.31
CA ASP A 65 -12.84 -14.13 -10.34
C ASP A 65 -12.23 -14.25 -8.94
N PRO A 66 -12.05 -13.14 -8.21
CA PRO A 66 -11.47 -13.18 -6.87
C PRO A 66 -12.31 -13.96 -5.83
N ASN A 67 -13.57 -14.26 -6.15
CA ASN A 67 -14.45 -15.05 -5.28
C ASN A 67 -14.44 -16.56 -5.63
N ALA A 68 -13.87 -16.96 -6.77
CA ALA A 68 -13.80 -18.34 -7.19
C ALA A 68 -12.44 -18.96 -6.82
N PRO A 69 -12.40 -19.99 -5.95
CA PRO A 69 -11.15 -20.68 -5.57
C PRO A 69 -10.35 -21.18 -6.77
N GLU A 70 -11.03 -21.59 -7.83
CA GLU A 70 -10.43 -22.11 -9.07
C GLU A 70 -9.56 -21.06 -9.76
N SER A 71 -9.90 -19.77 -9.63
CA SER A 71 -9.13 -18.67 -10.20
C SER A 71 -7.71 -18.57 -9.61
N TYR A 72 -7.53 -19.05 -8.38
CA TYR A 72 -6.22 -19.03 -7.72
C TYR A 72 -5.28 -20.16 -8.18
N ILE A 73 -5.78 -21.17 -8.87
CA ILE A 73 -4.96 -22.27 -9.42
C ILE A 73 -3.91 -21.71 -10.40
N MET A 74 -4.26 -20.67 -11.14
CA MET A 74 -3.33 -20.02 -12.08
C MET A 74 -2.04 -19.54 -11.40
N PHE A 75 -2.10 -19.11 -10.14
CA PHE A 75 -0.93 -18.64 -9.41
C PHE A 75 0.03 -19.77 -9.03
N THR A 76 -0.49 -21.00 -8.84
CA THR A 76 0.34 -22.18 -8.50
C THR A 76 1.25 -22.59 -9.64
N LEU A 77 0.84 -22.33 -10.88
CA LEU A 77 1.58 -22.65 -12.09
C LEU A 77 2.59 -21.57 -12.47
N TYR A 78 2.48 -20.38 -11.86
CA TYR A 78 3.33 -19.25 -12.14
C TYR A 78 4.54 -19.22 -11.20
N GLN A 79 5.70 -19.63 -11.70
CA GLN A 79 6.94 -19.48 -10.95
C GLN A 79 7.45 -18.05 -11.10
N ASN A 80 7.52 -17.33 -9.99
CA ASN A 80 8.03 -15.98 -9.99
C ASN A 80 9.58 -15.98 -10.05
N ALA A 81 10.11 -15.68 -11.23
CA ALA A 81 11.56 -15.58 -11.44
C ALA A 81 12.24 -14.50 -10.58
N PHE A 82 11.46 -13.59 -10.02
CA PHE A 82 11.94 -12.46 -9.20
C PHE A 82 11.65 -12.64 -7.70
N LEU A 83 11.21 -13.82 -7.26
CA LEU A 83 10.80 -14.04 -5.87
C LEU A 83 11.91 -13.69 -4.87
N GLU A 84 13.13 -14.15 -5.08
CA GLU A 84 14.26 -13.88 -4.19
C GLU A 84 14.53 -12.38 -4.06
N LYS A 85 14.57 -11.66 -5.17
CA LYS A 85 14.79 -10.22 -5.19
C LYS A 85 13.63 -9.46 -4.54
N SER A 86 12.39 -9.94 -4.73
CA SER A 86 11.20 -9.38 -4.09
C SER A 86 11.24 -9.59 -2.58
N LEU A 87 11.63 -10.78 -2.11
CA LEU A 87 11.82 -11.09 -0.68
C LEU A 87 12.88 -10.19 -0.06
N ASN A 88 14.04 -10.02 -0.71
CA ASN A 88 15.10 -9.13 -0.23
C ASN A 88 14.59 -7.70 -0.06
N PHE A 89 13.88 -7.17 -1.04
CA PHE A 89 13.34 -5.82 -0.94
C PHE A 89 12.26 -5.71 0.15
N ALA A 90 11.36 -6.69 0.26
CA ALA A 90 10.35 -6.74 1.31
C ALA A 90 10.96 -6.75 2.72
N GLU A 91 12.07 -7.46 2.92
CA GLU A 91 12.81 -7.47 4.20
C GLU A 91 13.43 -6.11 4.50
N TYR A 92 14.00 -5.39 3.52
CA TYR A 92 14.48 -4.04 3.73
C TYR A 92 13.33 -3.10 4.17
N ILE A 93 12.14 -3.20 3.56
CA ILE A 93 10.97 -2.42 3.96
C ILE A 93 10.59 -2.72 5.41
N GLN A 94 10.42 -4.00 5.77
CA GLN A 94 10.01 -4.39 7.12
C GLN A 94 11.07 -4.02 8.17
N LYS A 95 12.35 -4.09 7.84
CA LYS A 95 13.44 -3.61 8.70
C LYS A 95 13.32 -2.12 9.00
N GLU A 96 13.04 -1.30 7.99
CA GLU A 96 12.84 0.13 8.18
C GLU A 96 11.59 0.42 9.01
N TYR A 97 10.47 -0.26 8.76
CA TYR A 97 9.26 -0.13 9.57
C TYR A 97 9.51 -0.47 11.03
N ARG A 98 10.16 -1.62 11.32
CA ARG A 98 10.53 -2.00 12.71
C ARG A 98 11.34 -0.93 13.42
N SER A 99 12.23 -0.25 12.71
CA SER A 99 13.12 0.74 13.30
C SER A 99 12.41 2.06 13.61
N ARG A 100 11.34 2.38 12.89
CA ARG A 100 10.77 3.73 12.90
C ARG A 100 9.29 3.81 13.22
N ILE A 101 8.49 2.86 12.74
CA ILE A 101 7.04 2.86 12.93
C ILE A 101 6.71 2.14 14.24
N LYS A 102 5.98 2.84 15.13
CA LYS A 102 5.60 2.29 16.43
C LYS A 102 4.33 1.45 16.34
N THR A 103 4.41 0.36 15.57
CA THR A 103 3.32 -0.61 15.43
C THR A 103 3.87 -2.04 15.42
N ILE A 104 3.01 -3.03 15.31
CA ILE A 104 3.38 -4.44 15.24
C ILE A 104 4.04 -4.71 13.89
N ASP A 105 5.23 -5.30 13.90
CA ASP A 105 5.83 -5.89 12.71
C ASP A 105 5.20 -7.27 12.46
N ARG A 106 4.44 -7.38 11.37
CA ARG A 106 3.81 -8.63 10.94
C ARG A 106 4.66 -9.39 9.92
N GLY A 107 5.80 -8.82 9.54
CA GLY A 107 6.83 -9.43 8.71
C GLY A 107 6.51 -9.52 7.23
N VAL A 108 7.38 -10.23 6.51
CA VAL A 108 7.21 -10.54 5.09
C VAL A 108 6.34 -11.78 4.93
N LYS A 109 5.46 -11.74 3.94
CA LYS A 109 4.48 -12.80 3.65
C LYS A 109 4.42 -13.10 2.16
N GLN A 110 3.86 -14.26 1.82
CA GLN A 110 3.50 -14.61 0.46
C GLN A 110 1.98 -14.61 0.31
N GLY A 111 1.50 -14.16 -0.85
CA GLY A 111 0.09 -14.14 -1.17
C GLY A 111 -0.14 -14.16 -2.69
N GLU A 112 -1.29 -14.71 -3.08
CA GLU A 112 -1.76 -14.76 -4.47
C GLU A 112 -2.41 -13.41 -4.84
N LEU A 113 -1.57 -12.38 -4.93
CA LEU A 113 -1.97 -11.01 -5.23
C LEU A 113 -1.93 -10.75 -6.74
N PHE A 114 -3.08 -10.46 -7.33
CA PHE A 114 -3.19 -10.26 -8.77
C PHE A 114 -2.34 -9.09 -9.26
N VAL A 115 -2.22 -8.02 -8.46
CA VAL A 115 -1.39 -6.85 -8.79
C VAL A 115 0.09 -7.19 -8.95
N LEU A 116 0.56 -8.26 -8.30
CA LEU A 116 1.92 -8.77 -8.41
C LEU A 116 2.05 -9.86 -9.48
N TYR A 117 0.92 -10.41 -9.95
CA TYR A 117 0.89 -11.47 -10.93
C TYR A 117 1.38 -10.95 -12.29
N LYS A 118 2.18 -11.76 -12.97
CA LYS A 118 2.78 -11.42 -14.28
C LYS A 118 3.67 -10.16 -14.30
N THR A 119 4.15 -9.66 -13.16
CA THR A 119 5.17 -8.62 -13.17
C THR A 119 6.48 -9.18 -13.74
N SER A 120 7.13 -8.42 -14.63
CA SER A 120 8.42 -8.80 -15.25
C SER A 120 9.62 -8.16 -14.54
N MET A 121 9.47 -7.85 -13.26
CA MET A 121 10.48 -7.29 -12.37
C MET A 121 10.19 -7.71 -10.93
N PRO A 122 11.14 -7.54 -9.97
CA PRO A 122 10.85 -7.67 -8.55
C PRO A 122 9.66 -6.81 -8.15
N ALA A 123 8.74 -7.37 -7.34
CA ALA A 123 7.47 -6.75 -7.03
C ALA A 123 7.04 -7.05 -5.59
N VAL A 124 6.55 -6.01 -4.90
CA VAL A 124 6.02 -6.11 -3.54
C VAL A 124 4.72 -5.34 -3.40
N LEU A 125 3.86 -5.79 -2.48
CA LEU A 125 2.75 -5.02 -1.94
C LEU A 125 3.00 -4.81 -0.44
N THR A 126 3.09 -3.55 -0.02
CA THR A 126 3.33 -3.24 1.40
C THR A 126 2.11 -2.61 2.04
N GLU A 127 1.66 -3.22 3.14
CA GLU A 127 0.61 -2.75 4.01
C GLU A 127 1.22 -1.87 5.10
N ILE A 128 0.94 -0.57 5.05
CA ILE A 128 1.52 0.40 5.97
C ILE A 128 0.83 0.43 7.34
N GLY A 129 -0.24 -0.32 7.53
CA GLY A 129 -1.03 -0.41 8.75
C GLY A 129 -2.49 -0.73 8.42
N PHE A 130 -3.34 -0.78 9.44
CA PHE A 130 -4.77 -1.06 9.30
C PHE A 130 -5.57 0.24 9.39
N ILE A 131 -6.23 0.62 8.28
CA ILE A 131 -7.11 1.80 8.27
C ILE A 131 -8.36 1.61 9.14
N SER A 132 -8.75 0.36 9.44
CA SER A 132 -9.80 0.02 10.38
C SER A 132 -9.41 0.26 11.85
N ASN A 133 -8.12 0.43 12.16
CA ASN A 133 -7.62 0.76 13.48
C ASN A 133 -7.47 2.28 13.62
N ALA A 134 -8.27 2.89 14.50
CA ALA A 134 -8.33 4.35 14.62
C ALA A 134 -6.98 5.02 14.95
N LYS A 135 -6.10 4.34 15.70
CA LYS A 135 -4.76 4.89 16.02
C LYS A 135 -3.82 4.86 14.82
N GLU A 136 -3.87 3.78 14.04
CA GLU A 136 -3.05 3.66 12.83
C GLU A 136 -3.59 4.58 11.73
N GLU A 137 -4.91 4.70 11.59
CA GLU A 137 -5.55 5.65 10.69
C GLU A 137 -5.11 7.09 11.01
N GLU A 138 -5.22 7.52 12.29
CA GLU A 138 -4.76 8.84 12.72
C GLU A 138 -3.28 9.08 12.39
N TYR A 139 -2.43 8.08 12.64
CA TYR A 139 -1.00 8.18 12.34
C TYR A 139 -0.74 8.25 10.83
N MET A 140 -1.35 7.39 10.02
CA MET A 140 -1.24 7.42 8.56
C MET A 140 -1.71 8.75 7.96
N MET A 141 -2.74 9.37 8.55
CA MET A 141 -3.25 10.67 8.10
C MET A 141 -2.41 11.85 8.57
N SER A 142 -1.55 11.68 9.57
CA SER A 142 -0.69 12.74 10.08
C SER A 142 0.49 13.01 9.13
N GLU A 143 0.97 14.26 9.10
CA GLU A 143 2.18 14.63 8.36
C GLU A 143 3.40 13.86 8.86
N GLU A 144 3.51 13.64 10.17
CA GLU A 144 4.58 12.85 10.78
C GLU A 144 4.57 11.42 10.24
N GLY A 145 3.41 10.73 10.31
CA GLY A 145 3.28 9.36 9.84
C GLY A 145 3.58 9.22 8.35
N GLN A 146 3.05 10.11 7.53
CA GLN A 146 3.32 10.10 6.08
C GLN A 146 4.81 10.26 5.78
N ASN A 147 5.49 11.20 6.44
CA ASN A 147 6.93 11.41 6.27
C ASN A 147 7.74 10.18 6.73
N GLU A 148 7.34 9.52 7.82
CA GLU A 148 8.03 8.33 8.32
C GLU A 148 7.84 7.13 7.36
N TYR A 149 6.64 6.88 6.84
CA TYR A 149 6.42 5.81 5.86
C TYR A 149 7.18 6.06 4.56
N VAL A 150 7.16 7.31 4.05
CA VAL A 150 7.93 7.69 2.85
C VAL A 150 9.42 7.44 3.08
N TYR A 151 9.93 7.85 4.23
CA TYR A 151 11.33 7.64 4.58
C TYR A 151 11.69 6.16 4.62
N CYS A 152 10.87 5.33 5.29
CA CYS A 152 11.11 3.90 5.39
C CYS A 152 11.20 3.23 4.02
N ILE A 153 10.24 3.51 3.14
CA ILE A 153 10.22 2.91 1.79
C ILE A 153 11.41 3.41 0.94
N ALA A 154 11.71 4.72 1.00
CA ALA A 154 12.83 5.29 0.26
C ALA A 154 14.19 4.76 0.75
N SER A 155 14.37 4.64 2.08
CA SER A 155 15.57 4.07 2.69
C SER A 155 15.75 2.59 2.33
N ALA A 156 14.65 1.81 2.39
CA ALA A 156 14.64 0.42 1.96
C ALA A 156 15.04 0.28 0.48
N PHE A 157 14.49 1.14 -0.37
CA PHE A 157 14.84 1.17 -1.80
C PHE A 157 16.31 1.51 -2.02
N ALA A 158 16.87 2.50 -1.31
CA ALA A 158 18.28 2.86 -1.43
C ALA A 158 19.20 1.70 -1.03
N GLN A 159 18.86 0.99 0.05
CA GLN A 159 19.61 -0.20 0.49
C GLN A 159 19.51 -1.35 -0.54
N TYR A 160 18.31 -1.64 -1.02
CA TYR A 160 18.08 -2.67 -2.03
C TYR A 160 18.82 -2.37 -3.32
N LYS A 161 18.73 -1.12 -3.82
CA LYS A 161 19.44 -0.68 -5.03
C LYS A 161 20.96 -0.83 -4.89
N ALA A 162 21.51 -0.40 -3.76
CA ALA A 162 22.94 -0.54 -3.49
C ALA A 162 23.39 -2.01 -3.46
N TYR A 163 22.57 -2.90 -2.90
CA TYR A 163 22.82 -4.35 -2.91
C TYR A 163 22.80 -4.93 -4.33
N GLU A 164 21.78 -4.62 -5.13
CA GLU A 164 21.64 -5.14 -6.51
C GLU A 164 22.75 -4.63 -7.45
N GLU A 165 23.16 -3.37 -7.28
CA GLU A 165 24.19 -2.72 -8.11
C GLU A 165 25.61 -2.87 -7.54
N ASN A 166 25.78 -3.51 -6.39
CA ASN A 166 27.05 -3.63 -5.67
C ASN A 166 27.74 -2.27 -5.45
N THR A 167 26.96 -1.28 -5.00
CA THR A 167 27.37 0.10 -4.77
C THR A 167 27.17 0.52 -3.31
N SER A 168 27.64 1.72 -2.94
CA SER A 168 27.38 2.29 -1.63
C SER A 168 25.94 2.76 -1.50
N VAL A 169 25.36 2.61 -0.30
CA VAL A 169 24.01 3.10 0.00
C VAL A 169 23.99 4.62 -0.04
N VAL A 170 23.05 5.18 -0.80
CA VAL A 170 22.77 6.63 -0.78
C VAL A 170 21.96 6.93 0.46
N GLU A 171 22.48 7.77 1.37
CA GLU A 171 21.75 8.19 2.56
C GLU A 171 20.52 9.01 2.21
N ILE A 172 19.38 8.59 2.73
CA ILE A 172 18.13 9.34 2.66
C ILE A 172 18.00 10.16 3.97
N PRO A 173 17.85 11.49 3.91
CA PRO A 173 17.71 12.28 5.12
C PRO A 173 16.46 11.90 5.92
N ALA A 174 16.65 11.50 7.17
CA ALA A 174 15.54 11.15 8.04
C ALA A 174 14.67 12.37 8.37
N PRO A 175 13.33 12.23 8.41
CA PRO A 175 12.45 13.32 8.83
C PRO A 175 12.73 13.69 10.29
N LYS A 176 12.64 14.98 10.61
CA LYS A 176 12.77 15.48 11.98
C LYS A 176 11.50 15.10 12.75
N ARG A 177 11.64 14.26 13.78
CA ARG A 177 10.52 13.96 14.67
C ARG A 177 10.19 15.21 15.50
N GLN A 178 8.96 15.68 15.35
CA GLN A 178 8.47 16.76 16.22
C GLN A 178 8.29 16.21 17.63
N LYS A 179 8.99 16.77 18.62
CA LYS A 179 8.67 16.54 20.03
C LYS A 179 7.29 17.17 20.26
N LYS A 180 6.23 16.36 20.39
CA LYS A 180 4.92 16.89 20.82
C LYS A 180 5.13 17.66 22.13
N PRO A 181 4.73 18.95 22.23
CA PRO A 181 4.57 19.58 23.54
C PRO A 181 3.54 18.76 24.34
N ILE A 182 3.79 18.53 25.62
CA ILE A 182 2.81 17.92 26.52
C ILE A 182 1.57 18.80 26.48
N ALA A 183 0.50 18.32 25.85
CA ALA A 183 -0.71 19.08 25.65
C ALA A 183 -1.44 19.28 26.98
N SER A 184 -1.56 20.55 27.42
CA SER A 184 -2.63 21.01 28.28
C SER A 184 -3.99 20.75 27.59
N GLN A 185 -4.97 20.27 28.36
CA GLN A 185 -6.30 19.82 27.92
C GLN A 185 -7.01 20.80 26.97
N PRO A 186 -7.76 20.31 25.96
CA PRO A 186 -8.47 21.18 25.04
C PRO A 186 -9.82 21.65 25.61
N GLU A 187 -10.06 22.94 25.49
CA GLU A 187 -11.39 23.53 25.61
C GLU A 187 -12.27 23.11 24.45
N THR A 188 -13.50 22.75 24.80
CA THR A 188 -14.55 22.32 23.86
C THR A 188 -15.08 23.49 23.04
N THR A 189 -14.89 23.46 21.73
CA THR A 189 -15.68 24.30 20.82
C THR A 189 -16.44 23.44 19.80
N LYS A 190 -17.76 23.68 19.74
CA LYS A 190 -18.72 23.00 18.86
C LYS A 190 -18.49 23.32 17.38
N PRO A 191 -18.75 22.38 16.47
CA PRO A 191 -18.57 22.61 15.02
C PRO A 191 -19.73 23.43 14.43
N LYS A 192 -19.39 24.38 13.57
CA LYS A 192 -20.34 25.05 12.66
C LYS A 192 -20.43 24.24 11.36
N THR A 193 -21.64 23.81 11.05
CA THR A 193 -22.06 23.27 9.76
C THR A 193 -22.00 24.33 8.68
N ASN A 194 -21.31 24.02 7.57
CA ASN A 194 -21.56 24.68 6.30
C ASN A 194 -21.72 23.64 5.19
N ASN A 195 -22.95 23.58 4.67
CA ASN A 195 -23.29 22.90 3.43
C ASN A 195 -22.72 23.66 2.24
N THR A 196 -21.99 22.97 1.36
CA THR A 196 -21.89 23.42 -0.04
C THR A 196 -21.63 22.23 -0.97
N THR A 197 -22.69 21.80 -1.63
CA THR A 197 -22.86 21.39 -3.04
C THR A 197 -21.93 20.36 -3.66
N GLU A 198 -22.51 19.18 -3.86
CA GLU A 198 -22.13 18.16 -4.85
C GLU A 198 -22.17 18.74 -6.27
N LYS A 199 -21.05 18.69 -6.96
CA LYS A 199 -20.89 18.59 -8.43
C LYS A 199 -19.40 18.72 -8.76
N THR A 200 -18.67 17.61 -8.83
CA THR A 200 -17.42 17.49 -9.62
C THR A 200 -16.74 16.11 -9.39
N THR A 201 -17.49 15.03 -9.37
CA THR A 201 -16.92 13.71 -9.07
C THR A 201 -16.55 12.89 -10.31
N GLN A 202 -17.13 13.17 -11.48
CA GLN A 202 -16.99 12.27 -12.65
C GLN A 202 -15.81 12.55 -13.59
N GLU A 203 -15.11 13.67 -13.49
CA GLU A 203 -13.93 13.97 -14.33
C GLU A 203 -12.57 13.62 -13.71
N LYS A 204 -12.52 13.31 -12.42
CA LYS A 204 -11.26 13.00 -11.71
C LYS A 204 -10.81 11.54 -11.81
N GLU A 205 -11.70 10.62 -12.15
CA GLU A 205 -11.39 9.18 -12.17
C GLU A 205 -10.53 8.72 -13.36
N LYS A 206 -10.46 9.47 -14.45
CA LYS A 206 -9.68 9.11 -15.64
C LYS A 206 -8.17 9.38 -15.59
N ASN A 207 -7.63 9.93 -14.49
CA ASN A 207 -6.24 10.38 -14.40
C ASN A 207 -5.34 9.61 -13.41
N ILE A 208 -5.78 8.48 -12.86
CA ILE A 208 -5.09 7.76 -11.77
C ILE A 208 -3.82 7.01 -12.23
N TYR A 209 -3.62 6.80 -13.53
CA TYR A 209 -2.47 6.03 -14.06
C TYR A 209 -1.44 6.85 -14.83
N LYS A 210 -1.19 8.10 -14.45
CA LYS A 210 -0.01 8.81 -14.96
C LYS A 210 1.22 8.42 -14.16
N VAL A 211 2.10 7.61 -14.78
CA VAL A 211 3.47 7.37 -14.30
C VAL A 211 4.20 8.70 -14.30
N TYR A 212 4.40 9.30 -13.13
CA TYR A 212 5.15 10.54 -13.01
C TYR A 212 6.66 10.24 -13.01
N ARG A 213 7.36 10.66 -14.06
CA ARG A 213 8.78 10.96 -13.99
C ARG A 213 8.90 12.38 -13.44
N ALA A 214 9.21 12.54 -12.17
CA ALA A 214 9.41 13.83 -11.53
C ALA A 214 10.68 13.83 -10.67
N ASP A 215 11.33 14.98 -10.56
CA ASP A 215 12.49 15.21 -9.71
C ASP A 215 12.23 14.92 -8.22
N ILE A 216 13.28 14.60 -7.46
CA ILE A 216 13.22 14.07 -6.09
C ILE A 216 12.37 14.93 -5.13
N GLN A 217 12.36 16.26 -5.31
CA GLN A 217 11.52 17.15 -4.47
C GLN A 217 10.02 17.00 -4.78
N ASN A 218 9.66 16.87 -6.06
CA ASN A 218 8.28 16.65 -6.49
C ASN A 218 7.75 15.24 -6.17
N LYS A 219 8.65 14.26 -5.95
CA LYS A 219 8.27 12.88 -5.63
C LYS A 219 7.71 12.74 -4.22
N LYS A 220 8.21 13.51 -3.26
CA LYS A 220 7.70 13.52 -1.88
C LYS A 220 6.26 14.03 -1.84
N ASP A 221 5.98 15.13 -2.53
CA ASP A 221 4.65 15.73 -2.58
C ASP A 221 3.66 14.85 -3.36
N ALA A 222 4.10 14.24 -4.46
CA ALA A 222 3.31 13.29 -5.23
C ALA A 222 2.99 12.03 -4.42
N PHE A 223 3.94 11.49 -3.66
CA PHE A 223 3.72 10.33 -2.80
C PHE A 223 2.77 10.64 -1.63
N GLN A 224 2.93 11.79 -0.97
CA GLN A 224 2.01 12.24 0.07
C GLN A 224 0.59 12.44 -0.47
N PHE A 225 0.46 13.01 -1.66
CA PHE A 225 -0.83 13.16 -2.33
C PHE A 225 -1.45 11.81 -2.66
N TYR A 226 -0.67 10.86 -3.21
CA TYR A 226 -1.10 9.51 -3.51
C TYR A 226 -1.55 8.76 -2.25
N LEU A 227 -0.75 8.84 -1.18
CA LEU A 227 -1.06 8.23 0.10
C LEU A 227 -2.38 8.78 0.68
N LYS A 228 -2.59 10.11 0.62
CA LYS A 228 -3.85 10.74 1.04
C LYS A 228 -5.04 10.26 0.21
N MET A 229 -4.89 10.17 -1.09
CA MET A 229 -5.95 9.68 -1.98
C MET A 229 -6.29 8.23 -1.70
N MET A 230 -5.28 7.37 -1.54
CA MET A 230 -5.45 5.95 -1.24
C MET A 230 -6.19 5.74 0.08
N ILE A 231 -5.81 6.47 1.14
CA ILE A 231 -6.48 6.41 2.44
C ILE A 231 -7.93 6.89 2.32
N GLN A 232 -8.19 7.92 1.52
CA GLN A 232 -9.54 8.44 1.30
C GLN A 232 -10.43 7.44 0.54
N GLN A 233 -9.89 6.75 -0.47
CA GLN A 233 -10.61 5.71 -1.22
C GLN A 233 -10.95 4.52 -0.32
N ASN A 234 -9.99 4.03 0.47
CA ASN A 234 -10.23 2.93 1.39
C ASN A 234 -11.28 3.28 2.46
N LYS A 235 -11.33 4.55 2.94
CA LYS A 235 -12.42 5.01 3.84
C LYS A 235 -13.80 4.89 3.21
N SER A 236 -13.94 5.23 1.93
CA SER A 236 -15.19 5.12 1.20
C SER A 236 -15.67 3.67 1.18
N HIS A 237 -14.78 2.73 0.85
CA HIS A 237 -15.09 1.30 0.80
C HIS A 237 -15.45 0.70 2.17
N ILE A 238 -14.76 1.11 3.23
CA ILE A 238 -15.08 0.64 4.60
C ILE A 238 -16.47 1.12 5.03
N ASN A 239 -16.87 2.32 4.66
CA ASN A 239 -18.19 2.84 5.00
C ASN A 239 -19.31 2.11 4.23
N GLU A 240 -19.10 1.75 2.97
CA GLU A 240 -20.00 0.88 2.21
C GLU A 240 -20.10 -0.52 2.80
N TYR A 241 -18.98 -1.09 3.24
CA TYR A 241 -18.93 -2.43 3.84
C TYR A 241 -19.58 -2.50 5.24
N LYS A 242 -19.63 -1.38 5.98
CA LYS A 242 -20.29 -1.28 7.28
C LYS A 242 -21.80 -1.01 7.18
N SER A 243 -22.26 -0.57 6.00
CA SER A 243 -23.68 -0.29 5.75
C SER A 243 -24.47 -1.46 5.13
N ASN A 244 -23.78 -2.53 4.74
CA ASN A 244 -24.31 -3.81 4.30
C ASN A 244 -24.01 -4.92 5.34
#